data_39e069b45c40356a7ea5402dcc245250
#
_entry.id   39e069b45c40356a7ea5402dcc245250
#
_cell.length_a   1.000
_cell.length_b   1.000
_cell.length_c   1.000
_cell.angle_alpha   90.00
_cell.angle_beta   90.00
_cell.angle_gamma   90.00
#
_symmetry.space_group_name_H-M   'P 1'
#
loop_
_entity.id
_entity.type
_entity.pdbx_description
1 polymer ?
#
loop_
_entity_poly.entity_id
_entity_poly.type
_entity_poly.pdbx_seq_one_letter_code
_entity_poly.pdbx_strand_id
1 'polypeptide(L)'
;MKQPKLMSWLETCLNTGIGFAIAIGAQALIFPLFGFNPPLSTNVSIALIFTVISIVRGYLVRRLFEALHIRRPLSPFMQAVIAERYRQIEQEGWSPDHDDGHYTGELAMAGSFYARHAGMPAGEPPHGWPWSAHWWKPAGFRRDIVKACALIVAEGEKFDRQRRPRKLAVVGEGAPEIIKLPAGSRK
;
A
#
# COMPACT_ATOMS: atom_id res chain seq x y z
N MET A 1 -3.36 1.22 9.79
CA MET A 1 -3.81 2.39 10.59
C MET A 1 -5.15 2.87 10.07
N LYS A 2 -6.18 3.01 10.94
CA LYS A 2 -7.43 3.68 10.54
C LYS A 2 -7.17 5.19 10.62
N GLN A 3 -7.22 5.91 9.51
CA GLN A 3 -7.21 7.38 9.55
C GLN A 3 -8.33 7.87 10.50
N PRO A 4 -8.03 8.79 11.43
CA PRO A 4 -9.06 9.36 12.29
C PRO A 4 -10.12 10.04 11.41
N LYS A 5 -11.38 9.82 11.74
CA LYS A 5 -12.54 10.35 10.98
C LYS A 5 -12.43 11.86 10.72
N LEU A 6 -11.83 12.59 11.66
CA LEU A 6 -11.59 14.03 11.56
C LEU A 6 -10.64 14.38 10.40
N MET A 7 -9.56 13.64 10.22
CA MET A 7 -8.60 13.88 9.13
C MET A 7 -9.22 13.62 7.75
N SER A 8 -10.02 12.57 7.61
CA SER A 8 -10.75 12.30 6.37
C SER A 8 -11.77 13.37 6.05
N TRP A 9 -12.43 13.93 7.07
CA TRP A 9 -13.38 15.03 6.89
C TRP A 9 -12.68 16.33 6.49
N LEU A 10 -11.58 16.68 7.15
CA LEU A 10 -10.73 17.84 6.81
C LEU A 10 -10.20 17.75 5.37
N GLU A 11 -9.70 16.59 4.97
CA GLU A 11 -9.20 16.33 3.61
C GLU A 11 -10.32 16.54 2.57
N THR A 12 -11.52 16.06 2.85
CA THR A 12 -12.68 16.23 1.95
C THR A 12 -13.09 17.70 1.85
N CYS A 13 -13.18 18.42 2.97
CA CYS A 13 -13.51 19.85 3.00
C CYS A 13 -12.45 20.68 2.26
N LEU A 14 -11.18 20.41 2.51
CA LEU A 14 -10.06 21.11 1.86
C LEU A 14 -10.08 20.89 0.33
N ASN A 15 -10.24 19.65 -0.10
CA ASN A 15 -10.31 19.31 -1.52
C ASN A 15 -11.50 19.98 -2.21
N THR A 16 -12.68 19.99 -1.56
CA THR A 16 -13.87 20.68 -2.08
C THR A 16 -13.65 22.18 -2.15
N GLY A 17 -13.05 22.80 -1.12
CA GLY A 17 -12.74 24.23 -1.10
C GLY A 17 -11.76 24.65 -2.18
N ILE A 18 -10.71 23.87 -2.39
CA ILE A 18 -9.72 24.10 -3.47
C ILE A 18 -10.42 23.98 -4.83
N GLY A 19 -11.22 22.94 -5.05
CA GLY A 19 -11.97 22.76 -6.30
C GLY A 19 -12.91 23.93 -6.60
N PHE A 20 -13.60 24.45 -5.57
CA PHE A 20 -14.46 25.63 -5.69
C PHE A 20 -13.66 26.89 -6.08
N ALA A 21 -12.53 27.16 -5.43
CA ALA A 21 -11.68 28.30 -5.75
C ALA A 21 -11.14 28.23 -7.19
N ILE A 22 -10.68 27.04 -7.61
CA ILE A 22 -10.22 26.80 -8.99
C ILE A 22 -11.35 27.03 -9.99
N ALA A 23 -12.59 26.59 -9.69
CA ALA A 23 -13.72 26.78 -10.58
C ALA A 23 -14.04 28.27 -10.80
N ILE A 24 -14.03 29.08 -9.74
CA ILE A 24 -14.22 30.54 -9.83
C ILE A 24 -13.10 31.19 -10.66
N GLY A 25 -11.84 30.82 -10.39
CA GLY A 25 -10.70 31.36 -11.12
C GLY A 25 -10.73 31.01 -12.61
N ALA A 26 -11.07 29.77 -12.92
CA ALA A 26 -11.21 29.30 -14.30
C ALA A 26 -12.34 30.04 -15.03
N GLN A 27 -13.49 30.23 -14.39
CA GLN A 27 -14.60 30.98 -14.98
C GLN A 27 -14.21 32.43 -15.25
N ALA A 28 -13.56 33.11 -14.31
CA ALA A 28 -13.10 34.48 -14.46
C ALA A 28 -12.09 34.64 -15.61
N LEU A 29 -11.30 33.62 -15.89
CA LEU A 29 -10.31 33.62 -16.98
C LEU A 29 -10.93 33.25 -18.35
N ILE A 30 -11.81 32.24 -18.35
CA ILE A 30 -12.31 31.63 -19.59
C ILE A 30 -13.50 32.40 -20.15
N PHE A 31 -14.44 32.87 -19.32
CA PHE A 31 -15.65 33.55 -19.79
C PHE A 31 -15.41 34.78 -20.65
N PRO A 32 -14.44 35.66 -20.35
CA PRO A 32 -14.12 36.79 -21.21
C PRO A 32 -13.67 36.38 -22.62
N LEU A 33 -13.01 35.23 -22.78
CA LEU A 33 -12.56 34.71 -24.09
C LEU A 33 -13.74 34.38 -25.03
N PHE A 34 -14.91 34.10 -24.43
CA PHE A 34 -16.15 33.82 -25.17
C PHE A 34 -17.13 35.02 -25.19
N GLY A 35 -16.67 36.21 -24.77
CA GLY A 35 -17.48 37.42 -24.76
C GLY A 35 -18.45 37.51 -23.57
N PHE A 36 -18.34 36.63 -22.58
CA PHE A 36 -19.14 36.67 -21.35
C PHE A 36 -18.35 37.36 -20.23
N ASN A 37 -18.90 38.43 -19.69
CA ASN A 37 -18.34 39.16 -18.54
C ASN A 37 -19.33 39.19 -17.39
N PRO A 38 -19.68 38.03 -16.78
CA PRO A 38 -20.60 38.00 -15.67
C PRO A 38 -19.98 38.64 -14.42
N PRO A 39 -20.78 39.28 -13.56
CA PRO A 39 -20.33 39.78 -12.29
C PRO A 39 -19.85 38.63 -11.39
N LEU A 40 -18.95 38.91 -10.46
CA LEU A 40 -18.38 37.89 -9.56
C LEU A 40 -19.44 37.06 -8.83
N SER A 41 -20.56 37.69 -8.45
CA SER A 41 -21.70 37.01 -7.81
C SER A 41 -22.29 35.90 -8.66
N THR A 42 -22.38 36.11 -9.98
CA THR A 42 -22.85 35.09 -10.92
C THR A 42 -21.84 33.93 -11.05
N ASN A 43 -20.53 34.23 -11.11
CA ASN A 43 -19.50 33.22 -11.14
C ASN A 43 -19.50 32.35 -9.87
N VAL A 44 -19.68 32.98 -8.70
CA VAL A 44 -19.82 32.29 -7.42
C VAL A 44 -21.07 31.39 -7.40
N SER A 45 -22.19 31.88 -7.89
CA SER A 45 -23.43 31.08 -7.94
C SER A 45 -23.29 29.87 -8.86
N ILE A 46 -22.70 30.05 -10.04
CA ILE A 46 -22.42 28.95 -10.98
C ILE A 46 -21.48 27.91 -10.34
N ALA A 47 -20.39 28.37 -9.72
CA ALA A 47 -19.44 27.49 -9.06
C ALA A 47 -20.11 26.71 -7.91
N LEU A 48 -21.00 27.32 -7.15
CA LEU A 48 -21.74 26.67 -6.08
C LEU A 48 -22.66 25.57 -6.62
N ILE A 49 -23.40 25.84 -7.69
CA ILE A 49 -24.26 24.85 -8.35
C ILE A 49 -23.42 23.65 -8.82
N PHE A 50 -22.31 23.89 -9.53
CA PHE A 50 -21.43 22.82 -9.98
C PHE A 50 -20.78 22.05 -8.83
N THR A 51 -20.50 22.71 -7.70
CA THR A 51 -19.99 22.03 -6.50
C THR A 51 -21.03 21.06 -5.94
N VAL A 52 -22.29 21.48 -5.82
CA VAL A 52 -23.39 20.60 -5.39
C VAL A 52 -23.57 19.43 -6.34
N ILE A 53 -23.60 19.68 -7.64
CA ILE A 53 -23.69 18.62 -8.67
C ILE A 53 -22.51 17.64 -8.54
N SER A 54 -21.29 18.15 -8.33
CA SER A 54 -20.09 17.33 -8.17
C SER A 54 -20.14 16.41 -6.93
N ILE A 55 -20.65 16.94 -5.80
CA ILE A 55 -20.85 16.16 -4.56
C ILE A 55 -21.88 15.06 -4.79
N VAL A 56 -23.04 15.40 -5.38
CA VAL A 56 -24.09 14.42 -5.68
C VAL A 56 -23.58 13.34 -6.64
N ARG A 57 -22.92 13.75 -7.72
CA ARG A 57 -22.28 12.82 -8.65
C ARG A 57 -21.30 11.88 -7.95
N GLY A 58 -20.43 12.42 -7.09
CA GLY A 58 -19.45 11.62 -6.35
C GLY A 58 -20.11 10.60 -5.42
N TYR A 59 -21.21 10.99 -4.76
CA TYR A 59 -22.00 10.09 -3.93
C TYR A 59 -22.66 8.97 -4.77
N LEU A 60 -23.33 9.34 -5.87
CA LEU A 60 -24.00 8.38 -6.74
C LEU A 60 -23.04 7.38 -7.36
N VAL A 61 -21.87 7.85 -7.84
CA VAL A 61 -20.83 6.98 -8.40
C VAL A 61 -20.30 6.00 -7.34
N ARG A 62 -20.02 6.48 -6.12
CA ARG A 62 -19.60 5.60 -5.03
C ARG A 62 -20.65 4.53 -4.74
N ARG A 63 -21.92 4.93 -4.67
CA ARG A 63 -23.04 4.03 -4.40
C ARG A 63 -23.21 2.98 -5.52
N LEU A 64 -23.02 3.42 -6.76
CA LEU A 64 -23.04 2.51 -7.93
C LEU A 64 -21.91 1.46 -7.83
N PHE A 65 -20.68 1.87 -7.53
CA PHE A 65 -19.55 0.95 -7.37
C PHE A 65 -19.73 0.00 -6.18
N GLU A 66 -20.34 0.44 -5.09
CA GLU A 66 -20.73 -0.41 -3.97
C GLU A 66 -21.79 -1.44 -4.40
N ALA A 67 -22.84 -1.02 -5.10
CA ALA A 67 -23.90 -1.89 -5.61
C ALA A 67 -23.40 -2.92 -6.63
N LEU A 68 -22.45 -2.55 -7.48
CA LEU A 68 -21.81 -3.45 -8.44
C LEU A 68 -20.77 -4.40 -7.78
N HIS A 69 -20.60 -4.33 -6.47
CA HIS A 69 -19.63 -5.17 -5.72
C HIS A 69 -18.19 -5.12 -6.25
N ILE A 70 -17.83 -4.07 -6.98
CA ILE A 70 -16.49 -3.89 -7.54
C ILE A 70 -15.46 -3.68 -6.42
N ARG A 71 -15.88 -3.14 -5.28
CA ARG A 71 -15.09 -3.05 -4.04
C ARG A 71 -15.71 -3.93 -2.96
N ARG A 72 -15.43 -5.22 -3.00
CA ARG A 72 -15.78 -6.09 -1.87
C ARG A 72 -14.91 -5.70 -0.68
N PRO A 73 -15.50 -5.37 0.48
CA PRO A 73 -14.70 -5.14 1.67
C PRO A 73 -13.95 -6.42 2.04
N LEU A 74 -12.68 -6.28 2.39
CA LEU A 74 -11.90 -7.43 2.89
C LEU A 74 -12.59 -8.01 4.12
N SER A 75 -12.65 -9.35 4.20
CA SER A 75 -13.16 -10.02 5.38
C SER A 75 -12.36 -9.63 6.64
N PRO A 76 -12.94 -9.71 7.84
CA PRO A 76 -12.23 -9.43 9.08
C PRO A 76 -10.96 -10.28 9.26
N PHE A 77 -10.94 -11.47 8.67
CA PHE A 77 -9.76 -12.33 8.66
C PHE A 77 -8.65 -11.77 7.77
N MET A 78 -8.97 -11.39 6.54
CA MET A 78 -8.00 -10.78 5.62
C MET A 78 -7.43 -9.47 6.17
N GLN A 79 -8.28 -8.64 6.81
CA GLN A 79 -7.82 -7.45 7.50
C GLN A 79 -6.82 -7.78 8.62
N ALA A 80 -7.04 -8.86 9.38
CA ALA A 80 -6.13 -9.31 10.41
C ALA A 80 -4.78 -9.80 9.83
N VAL A 81 -4.79 -10.49 8.69
CA VAL A 81 -3.56 -10.93 8.01
C VAL A 81 -2.73 -9.73 7.56
N ILE A 82 -3.37 -8.75 6.92
CA ILE A 82 -2.70 -7.52 6.49
C ILE A 82 -2.14 -6.75 7.70
N ALA A 83 -2.93 -6.61 8.76
CA ALA A 83 -2.49 -5.94 9.99
C ALA A 83 -1.30 -6.66 10.65
N GLU A 84 -1.28 -8.00 10.62
CA GLU A 84 -0.15 -8.79 11.12
C GLU A 84 1.10 -8.58 10.28
N ARG A 85 0.98 -8.54 8.95
CA ARG A 85 2.11 -8.27 8.06
C ARG A 85 2.74 -6.89 8.36
N TYR A 86 1.92 -5.86 8.53
CA TYR A 86 2.41 -4.54 8.93
C TYR A 86 3.05 -4.56 10.32
N ARG A 87 2.47 -5.28 11.28
CA ARG A 87 3.05 -5.43 12.62
C ARG A 87 4.44 -6.09 12.56
N GLN A 88 4.62 -7.11 11.73
CA GLN A 88 5.90 -7.77 11.51
C GLN A 88 6.94 -6.79 10.98
N ILE A 89 6.57 -5.93 10.04
CA ILE A 89 7.47 -4.92 9.47
C ILE A 89 7.77 -3.80 10.47
N GLU A 90 6.74 -3.23 11.10
CA GLU A 90 6.85 -2.02 11.91
C GLU A 90 7.36 -2.29 13.33
N GLN A 91 7.02 -3.42 13.93
CA GLN A 91 7.33 -3.74 15.32
C GLN A 91 8.44 -4.76 15.50
N GLU A 92 8.54 -5.77 14.60
CA GLU A 92 9.57 -6.79 14.66
C GLU A 92 10.78 -6.44 13.76
N GLY A 93 10.64 -5.44 12.88
CA GLY A 93 11.69 -5.04 11.95
C GLY A 93 11.86 -5.98 10.74
N TRP A 94 10.91 -6.88 10.49
CA TRP A 94 10.97 -7.81 9.35
C TRP A 94 10.62 -7.11 8.05
N SER A 95 11.55 -6.24 7.63
CA SER A 95 11.45 -5.46 6.41
C SER A 95 11.51 -6.35 5.17
N PRO A 96 11.15 -5.80 3.98
CA PRO A 96 11.38 -6.49 2.72
C PRO A 96 12.82 -6.97 2.51
N ASP A 97 13.81 -6.17 2.90
CA ASP A 97 15.24 -6.55 2.80
C ASP A 97 15.60 -7.69 3.76
N HIS A 98 15.02 -7.70 4.97
CA HIS A 98 15.16 -8.81 5.90
C HIS A 98 14.55 -10.09 5.33
N ASP A 99 13.35 -10.04 4.77
CA ASP A 99 12.68 -11.17 4.13
C ASP A 99 13.51 -11.73 2.95
N ASP A 100 14.14 -10.84 2.17
CA ASP A 100 14.96 -11.21 1.03
C ASP A 100 16.25 -11.95 1.44
N GLY A 101 16.68 -11.83 2.69
CA GLY A 101 17.81 -12.56 3.28
C GLY A 101 17.54 -14.04 3.59
N HIS A 102 16.27 -14.45 3.66
CA HIS A 102 15.89 -15.84 3.90
C HIS A 102 16.05 -16.71 2.63
N TYR A 103 16.23 -18.01 2.79
CA TYR A 103 16.20 -18.95 1.65
C TYR A 103 14.80 -18.99 1.02
N THR A 104 14.77 -19.36 -0.27
CA THR A 104 13.49 -19.51 -0.99
C THR A 104 12.65 -20.59 -0.32
N GLY A 105 11.41 -20.22 0.05
CA GLY A 105 10.46 -21.11 0.72
C GLY A 105 10.58 -21.15 2.25
N GLU A 106 11.59 -20.54 2.85
CA GLU A 106 11.81 -20.57 4.31
C GLU A 106 10.68 -19.90 5.09
N LEU A 107 10.24 -18.71 4.66
CA LEU A 107 9.10 -18.02 5.27
C LEU A 107 7.80 -18.80 5.10
N ALA A 108 7.58 -19.39 3.92
CA ALA A 108 6.43 -20.25 3.67
C ALA A 108 6.45 -21.51 4.51
N MET A 109 7.65 -22.11 4.71
CA MET A 109 7.83 -23.26 5.60
C MET A 109 7.47 -22.90 7.04
N ALA A 110 7.97 -21.80 7.58
CA ALA A 110 7.60 -21.32 8.91
C ALA A 110 6.09 -21.07 9.03
N GLY A 111 5.46 -20.47 8.01
CA GLY A 111 4.01 -20.32 7.90
C GLY A 111 3.27 -21.64 7.95
N SER A 112 3.76 -22.67 7.27
CA SER A 112 3.17 -24.02 7.28
C SER A 112 3.19 -24.65 8.68
N PHE A 113 4.23 -24.43 9.46
CA PHE A 113 4.29 -24.88 10.84
C PHE A 113 3.25 -24.22 11.72
N TYR A 114 3.07 -22.89 11.61
CA TYR A 114 2.00 -22.20 12.33
C TYR A 114 0.62 -22.69 11.91
N ALA A 115 0.36 -22.93 10.62
CA ALA A 115 -0.92 -23.43 10.14
C ALA A 115 -1.21 -24.85 10.66
N ARG A 116 -0.22 -25.74 10.58
CA ARG A 116 -0.34 -27.15 10.96
C ARG A 116 -0.54 -27.34 12.46
N HIS A 117 0.06 -26.48 13.27
CA HIS A 117 0.02 -26.56 14.73
C HIS A 117 -0.88 -25.50 15.37
N ALA A 118 -1.73 -24.87 14.57
CA ALA A 118 -2.63 -23.81 15.04
C ALA A 118 -3.54 -24.34 16.16
N GLY A 119 -3.57 -23.60 17.27
CA GLY A 119 -4.39 -23.94 18.44
C GLY A 119 -3.84 -25.04 19.33
N MET A 120 -2.66 -25.58 19.00
CA MET A 120 -1.97 -26.47 19.94
C MET A 120 -1.44 -25.69 21.15
N PRO A 121 -1.31 -26.32 22.34
CA PRO A 121 -0.69 -25.70 23.49
C PRO A 121 0.69 -25.13 23.15
N ALA A 122 1.04 -24.01 23.78
CA ALA A 122 2.38 -23.47 23.69
C ALA A 122 3.39 -24.49 24.27
N GLY A 123 4.49 -24.71 23.53
CA GLY A 123 5.52 -25.68 23.87
C GLY A 123 6.74 -25.49 22.99
N GLU A 124 7.57 -26.50 22.96
CA GLU A 124 8.74 -26.52 22.08
C GLU A 124 8.34 -26.45 20.60
N PRO A 125 9.20 -25.85 19.74
CA PRO A 125 8.94 -25.82 18.31
C PRO A 125 8.88 -27.26 17.74
N PRO A 126 8.00 -27.50 16.77
CA PRO A 126 7.91 -28.80 16.13
C PRO A 126 9.21 -29.14 15.42
N HIS A 127 9.49 -30.45 15.30
CA HIS A 127 10.65 -30.93 14.56
C HIS A 127 10.62 -30.39 13.11
N GLY A 128 11.74 -29.81 12.67
CA GLY A 128 11.86 -29.20 11.34
C GLY A 128 11.51 -27.70 11.32
N TRP A 129 11.20 -27.08 12.46
CA TRP A 129 11.07 -25.63 12.55
C TRP A 129 12.34 -24.94 12.04
N PRO A 130 12.24 -23.97 11.07
CA PRO A 130 13.41 -23.45 10.37
C PRO A 130 14.28 -22.50 11.20
N TRP A 131 13.74 -21.95 12.28
CA TRP A 131 14.39 -20.90 13.06
C TRP A 131 14.70 -21.35 14.49
N SER A 132 15.39 -20.50 15.24
CA SER A 132 15.63 -20.77 16.66
C SER A 132 14.31 -20.87 17.43
N ALA A 133 14.32 -21.66 18.51
CA ALA A 133 13.13 -21.97 19.31
C ALA A 133 12.42 -20.72 19.85
N HIS A 134 13.15 -19.63 20.14
CA HIS A 134 12.54 -18.42 20.69
C HIS A 134 11.61 -17.70 19.71
N TRP A 135 11.69 -17.99 18.39
CA TRP A 135 10.79 -17.48 17.38
C TRP A 135 9.50 -18.28 17.24
N TRP A 136 9.43 -19.45 17.88
CA TRP A 136 8.19 -20.21 17.96
C TRP A 136 7.28 -19.64 19.03
N LYS A 137 6.25 -18.89 18.66
CA LYS A 137 5.34 -18.17 19.56
C LYS A 137 3.89 -18.45 19.22
N PRO A 138 3.38 -19.69 19.43
CA PRO A 138 1.97 -20.01 19.22
C PRO A 138 1.11 -19.19 20.18
N ALA A 139 -0.07 -18.78 19.72
CA ALA A 139 -0.94 -17.87 20.48
C ALA A 139 -2.44 -18.17 20.30
N GLY A 140 -2.76 -19.40 19.93
CA GLY A 140 -4.11 -19.88 19.71
C GLY A 140 -4.53 -19.89 18.24
N PHE A 141 -5.50 -20.75 17.91
CA PHE A 141 -5.86 -21.16 16.55
C PHE A 141 -5.95 -19.99 15.56
N ARG A 142 -6.83 -19.02 15.84
CA ARG A 142 -7.04 -17.91 14.91
C ARG A 142 -5.78 -17.06 14.72
N ARG A 143 -5.03 -16.82 15.81
CA ARG A 143 -3.82 -15.99 15.77
C ARG A 143 -2.72 -16.70 14.98
N ASP A 144 -2.58 -17.99 15.15
CA ASP A 144 -1.56 -18.80 14.49
C ASP A 144 -1.85 -18.92 12.98
N ILE A 145 -3.12 -19.07 12.58
CA ILE A 145 -3.49 -19.03 11.17
C ILE A 145 -3.22 -17.64 10.56
N VAL A 146 -3.45 -16.54 11.29
CA VAL A 146 -3.12 -15.19 10.82
C VAL A 146 -1.61 -15.03 10.62
N LYS A 147 -0.77 -15.52 11.55
CA LYS A 147 0.69 -15.52 11.41
C LYS A 147 1.14 -16.36 10.22
N ALA A 148 0.57 -17.55 10.06
CA ALA A 148 0.83 -18.42 8.93
C ALA A 148 0.59 -17.71 7.59
N CYS A 149 -0.59 -17.10 7.44
CA CYS A 149 -0.93 -16.36 6.22
C CYS A 149 0.01 -15.17 5.99
N ALA A 150 0.38 -14.41 7.03
CA ALA A 150 1.27 -13.27 6.92
C ALA A 150 2.68 -13.68 6.45
N LEU A 151 3.21 -14.81 6.94
CA LEU A 151 4.49 -15.36 6.50
C LEU A 151 4.45 -15.86 5.05
N ILE A 152 3.35 -16.50 4.63
CA ILE A 152 3.15 -16.91 3.24
C ILE A 152 3.05 -15.70 2.31
N VAL A 153 2.38 -14.62 2.75
CA VAL A 153 2.34 -13.35 2.01
C VAL A 153 3.74 -12.77 1.88
N ALA A 154 4.55 -12.77 2.95
CA ALA A 154 5.93 -12.29 2.91
C ALA A 154 6.79 -13.05 1.89
N GLU A 155 6.65 -14.38 1.81
CA GLU A 155 7.34 -15.20 0.81
C GLU A 155 6.90 -14.85 -0.62
N GLY A 156 5.58 -14.66 -0.84
CA GLY A 156 5.05 -14.23 -2.13
C GLY A 156 5.56 -12.85 -2.55
N GLU A 157 5.55 -11.88 -1.63
CA GLU A 157 6.09 -10.53 -1.86
C GLU A 157 7.59 -10.56 -2.20
N LYS A 158 8.37 -11.41 -1.50
CA LYS A 158 9.79 -11.65 -1.78
C LYS A 158 9.98 -12.20 -3.20
N PHE A 159 9.23 -13.24 -3.57
CA PHE A 159 9.28 -13.80 -4.91
C PHE A 159 8.98 -12.78 -6.01
N ASP A 160 7.96 -11.94 -5.79
CA ASP A 160 7.59 -10.87 -6.73
C ASP A 160 8.69 -9.81 -6.86
N ARG A 161 9.37 -9.45 -5.75
CA ARG A 161 10.51 -8.52 -5.78
C ARG A 161 11.67 -9.07 -6.58
N GLN A 162 12.00 -10.34 -6.39
CA GLN A 162 13.11 -11.01 -7.09
C GLN A 162 12.87 -11.12 -8.60
N ARG A 163 11.60 -11.21 -9.04
CA ARG A 163 11.22 -11.29 -10.45
C ARG A 163 11.07 -9.95 -11.14
N ARG A 164 10.91 -8.86 -10.40
CA ARG A 164 10.86 -7.54 -11.04
C ARG A 164 12.22 -7.23 -11.61
N PRO A 165 12.35 -6.93 -12.94
CA PRO A 165 13.61 -6.44 -13.46
C PRO A 165 14.02 -5.25 -12.64
N ARG A 166 15.22 -5.29 -12.05
CA ARG A 166 15.80 -4.18 -11.31
C ARG A 166 15.74 -2.98 -12.25
N LYS A 167 14.87 -2.01 -11.97
CA LYS A 167 14.94 -0.72 -12.64
C LYS A 167 16.36 -0.24 -12.36
N LEU A 168 17.21 -0.24 -13.41
CA LEU A 168 18.53 0.38 -13.34
C LEU A 168 18.29 1.75 -12.73
N ALA A 169 18.85 1.99 -11.54
CA ALA A 169 18.92 3.33 -11.00
C ALA A 169 19.49 4.17 -12.14
N VAL A 170 18.74 5.16 -12.60
CA VAL A 170 19.28 6.17 -13.50
C VAL A 170 20.37 6.83 -12.68
N VAL A 171 21.62 6.44 -12.97
CA VAL A 171 22.80 7.05 -12.42
C VAL A 171 22.78 8.47 -12.96
N GLY A 172 22.34 9.42 -12.12
CA GLY A 172 22.55 10.84 -12.36
C GLY A 172 24.04 11.08 -12.50
N GLU A 173 24.38 11.81 -13.52
CA GLU A 173 25.65 12.41 -13.90
C GLU A 173 26.78 12.29 -12.89
N GLY A 174 27.74 11.44 -13.21
CA GLY A 174 28.98 11.21 -12.50
C GLY A 174 29.64 9.99 -13.10
N ALA A 175 30.15 10.12 -14.34
CA ALA A 175 30.89 9.04 -14.99
C ALA A 175 32.10 8.64 -14.14
N PRO A 176 32.22 7.39 -13.68
CA PRO A 176 33.49 6.92 -13.15
C PRO A 176 34.45 6.70 -14.32
N GLU A 177 35.62 7.31 -14.19
CA GLU A 177 36.80 7.19 -15.01
C GLU A 177 37.06 5.73 -15.42
N ILE A 178 37.20 5.51 -16.72
CA ILE A 178 37.51 4.19 -17.29
C ILE A 178 38.90 3.77 -16.80
N ILE A 179 38.95 2.84 -15.85
CA ILE A 179 40.19 2.16 -15.48
C ILE A 179 40.69 1.38 -16.71
N LYS A 180 41.71 1.90 -17.38
CA LYS A 180 42.45 1.18 -18.44
C LYS A 180 43.14 -0.02 -17.82
N LEU A 181 42.66 -1.20 -18.16
CA LEU A 181 43.41 -2.44 -17.87
C LEU A 181 44.73 -2.42 -18.62
N PRO A 182 45.87 -2.79 -17.99
CA PRO A 182 47.13 -2.89 -18.68
C PRO A 182 47.12 -4.07 -19.65
N ALA A 183 47.61 -3.79 -20.86
CA ALA A 183 47.75 -4.80 -21.92
C ALA A 183 48.61 -5.98 -21.46
N GLY A 184 48.05 -7.17 -21.49
CA GLY A 184 48.73 -8.38 -21.15
C GLY A 184 49.91 -8.68 -22.09
N SER A 185 51.06 -8.92 -21.53
CA SER A 185 52.20 -9.52 -22.26
C SER A 185 51.95 -11.03 -22.45
N ARG A 186 51.85 -11.44 -23.70
CA ARG A 186 52.03 -12.83 -24.06
C ARG A 186 53.50 -13.23 -23.85
N LYS A 187 53.74 -14.24 -23.11
CA LYS A 187 54.78 -15.25 -23.39
C LYS A 187 54.33 -16.60 -22.82
#